data_a6727e9a73d04e8ad2d96430c4284dcc
#
_entry.id   a6727e9a73d04e8ad2d96430c4284dcc
#
_cell.length_a   1.000
_cell.length_b   1.000
_cell.length_c   1.000
_cell.angle_alpha   90.00
_cell.angle_beta   90.00
_cell.angle_gamma   90.00
#
_symmetry.space_group_name_H-M   'P 1'
#
loop_
_entity.id
_entity.type
_entity.pdbx_description
1 polymer ?
#
loop_
_entity_poly.entity_id
_entity_poly.type
_entity_poly.pdbx_seq_one_letter_code
_entity_poly.pdbx_strand_id
1 'polypeptide(L)' 'MSAMVQVAIAGDVTEAEELQELLRVAGVDAELTTLDEEGLGILVPEDKVEAAKDAIEALTEADAVIPDPEP' A
#
# COMPACT_ATOMS: atom_id res chain seq x y z
N MET A 1 10.21 11.08 -16.86
CA MET A 1 10.32 9.88 -16.14
C MET A 1 9.87 10.07 -14.75
N SER A 2 9.12 9.14 -14.24
CA SER A 2 8.62 9.27 -12.91
C SER A 2 9.56 8.63 -11.94
N ALA A 3 9.77 9.26 -10.82
CA ALA A 3 10.52 8.65 -9.75
C ALA A 3 9.59 7.72 -8.99
N MET A 4 10.15 6.74 -8.33
CA MET A 4 9.39 5.86 -7.48
C MET A 4 9.43 6.39 -6.06
N VAL A 5 8.30 6.34 -5.39
CA VAL A 5 8.15 6.89 -4.05
C VAL A 5 7.65 5.79 -3.14
N GLN A 6 8.26 5.66 -1.98
CA GLN A 6 7.82 4.66 -1.02
C GLN A 6 6.58 5.16 -0.30
N VAL A 7 5.51 4.40 -0.38
CA VAL A 7 4.24 4.81 0.22
C VAL A 7 3.84 3.94 1.39
N ALA A 8 4.50 2.80 1.59
CA ALA A 8 4.14 1.92 2.68
C ALA A 8 5.28 0.97 2.96
N ILE A 9 5.25 0.36 4.13
CA ILE A 9 6.23 -0.64 4.51
C ILE A 9 5.45 -1.86 4.98
N ALA A 10 5.79 -3.01 4.42
CA ALA A 10 5.15 -4.25 4.81
C ALA A 10 6.09 -5.02 5.73
N GLY A 11 5.53 -5.75 6.67
CA GLY A 11 6.33 -6.50 7.61
C GLY A 11 6.88 -7.78 7.05
N ASP A 12 6.23 -8.35 6.05
CA ASP A 12 6.75 -9.57 5.45
C ASP A 12 6.27 -9.65 4.01
N VAL A 13 6.70 -10.69 3.32
CA VAL A 13 6.42 -10.83 1.91
C VAL A 13 4.93 -10.96 1.64
N THR A 14 4.24 -11.70 2.49
CA THR A 14 2.81 -11.90 2.29
C THR A 14 2.06 -10.57 2.35
N GLU A 15 2.38 -9.77 3.35
CA GLU A 15 1.74 -8.47 3.47
C GLU A 15 2.11 -7.58 2.29
N ALA A 16 3.36 -7.64 1.86
CA ALA A 16 3.80 -6.84 0.73
C ALA A 16 3.04 -7.22 -0.53
N GLU A 17 2.85 -8.50 -0.74
CA GLU A 17 2.13 -8.94 -1.92
C GLU A 17 0.66 -8.54 -1.87
N GLU A 18 0.09 -8.55 -0.69
CA GLU A 18 -1.29 -8.11 -0.56
C GLU A 18 -1.43 -6.64 -0.88
N LEU A 19 -0.51 -5.83 -0.41
CA LEU A 19 -0.55 -4.42 -0.73
C LEU A 19 -0.31 -4.19 -2.21
N GLN A 20 0.62 -4.95 -2.79
CA GLN A 20 0.89 -4.80 -4.22
C GLN A 20 -0.34 -5.16 -5.04
N GLU A 21 -1.01 -6.21 -4.66
CA GLU A 21 -2.21 -6.62 -5.37
C GLU A 21 -3.31 -5.57 -5.22
N LEU A 22 -3.47 -5.03 -4.03
CA LEU A 22 -4.43 -3.99 -3.80
C LEU A 22 -4.16 -2.79 -4.70
N LEU A 23 -2.91 -2.40 -4.80
CA LEU A 23 -2.55 -1.25 -5.63
C LEU A 23 -2.75 -1.57 -7.10
N ARG A 24 -2.46 -2.79 -7.50
CA ARG A 24 -2.65 -3.16 -8.89
C ARG A 24 -4.13 -3.09 -9.27
N VAL A 25 -5.00 -3.53 -8.37
CA VAL A 25 -6.42 -3.46 -8.64
C VAL A 25 -6.88 -2.02 -8.75
N ALA A 26 -6.23 -1.13 -8.02
CA ALA A 26 -6.55 0.28 -8.08
C ALA A 26 -5.91 0.98 -9.27
N GLY A 27 -5.19 0.24 -10.11
CA GLY A 27 -4.58 0.84 -11.29
C GLY A 27 -3.20 1.40 -11.04
N VAL A 28 -2.54 0.99 -9.95
CA VAL A 28 -1.23 1.51 -9.60
C VAL A 28 -0.22 0.40 -9.67
N ASP A 29 0.84 0.60 -10.45
CA ASP A 29 1.92 -0.38 -10.52
C ASP A 29 2.84 -0.14 -9.35
N ALA A 30 2.93 -1.11 -8.47
CA ALA A 30 3.76 -0.98 -7.30
C ALA A 30 4.94 -1.91 -7.39
N GLU A 31 6.07 -1.51 -6.85
CA GLU A 31 7.25 -2.33 -6.78
C GLU A 31 7.62 -2.58 -5.34
N LEU A 32 8.22 -3.73 -5.09
CA LEU A 32 8.66 -4.08 -3.75
C LEU A 32 10.16 -3.92 -3.66
N THR A 33 10.63 -3.38 -2.55
CA THR A 33 12.05 -3.30 -2.32
C THR A 33 12.32 -3.82 -0.93
N THR A 34 13.43 -4.52 -0.77
CA THR A 34 13.78 -5.09 0.52
C THR A 34 14.43 -4.01 1.37
N LEU A 35 13.90 -3.85 2.56
CA LEU A 35 14.53 -2.99 3.55
C LEU A 35 15.16 -3.90 4.59
N ASP A 36 16.28 -3.47 5.14
CA ASP A 36 17.06 -4.38 5.96
C ASP A 36 16.26 -4.98 7.07
N GLU A 37 15.97 -4.24 8.08
CA GLU A 37 15.29 -4.79 9.21
C GLU A 37 13.87 -4.36 9.26
N GLU A 38 13.48 -3.45 8.41
CA GLU A 38 12.16 -2.88 8.50
C GLU A 38 11.13 -3.65 7.69
N GLY A 39 11.58 -4.56 6.86
CA GLY A 39 10.65 -5.33 6.05
C GLY A 39 10.78 -5.00 4.59
N LEU A 40 9.65 -4.77 3.94
CA LEU A 40 9.63 -4.52 2.50
C LEU A 40 8.96 -3.19 2.24
N GLY A 41 9.59 -2.38 1.41
CA GLY A 41 9.00 -1.11 1.04
C GLY A 41 8.14 -1.25 -0.20
N ILE A 42 7.07 -0.51 -0.25
CA ILE A 42 6.17 -0.50 -1.39
C ILE A 42 6.37 0.82 -2.12
N LEU A 43 6.79 0.75 -3.37
CA LEU A 43 7.10 1.93 -4.15
C LEU A 43 6.12 2.07 -5.29
N VAL A 44 5.71 3.29 -5.56
CA VAL A 44 4.82 3.57 -6.68
C VAL A 44 5.36 4.78 -7.43
N PRO A 45 4.96 4.97 -8.70
CA PRO A 45 5.37 6.17 -9.42
C PRO A 45 4.86 7.41 -8.74
N GLU A 46 5.63 8.47 -8.80
CA GLU A 46 5.25 9.64 -8.04
C GLU A 46 3.94 10.25 -8.49
N ASP A 47 3.57 10.06 -9.74
CA ASP A 47 2.29 10.57 -10.20
C ASP A 47 1.15 9.68 -9.79
N LYS A 48 1.42 8.57 -9.12
CA LYS A 48 0.38 7.68 -8.61
C LYS A 48 0.37 7.63 -7.10
N VAL A 49 1.11 8.50 -6.45
CA VAL A 49 1.22 8.45 -5.00
C VAL A 49 -0.14 8.68 -4.34
N GLU A 50 -0.90 9.63 -4.85
CA GLU A 50 -2.17 9.90 -4.23
C GLU A 50 -3.14 8.75 -4.40
N ALA A 51 -3.15 8.13 -5.57
CA ALA A 51 -4.01 6.98 -5.78
C ALA A 51 -3.58 5.83 -4.89
N ALA A 52 -2.28 5.65 -4.72
CA ALA A 52 -1.78 4.57 -3.88
C ALA A 52 -2.15 4.80 -2.42
N LYS A 53 -1.98 6.02 -1.94
CA LYS A 53 -2.33 6.31 -0.57
C LYS A 53 -3.82 6.14 -0.33
N ASP A 54 -4.62 6.54 -1.29
CA ASP A 54 -6.04 6.38 -1.17
C ASP A 54 -6.42 4.92 -1.06
N ALA A 55 -5.81 4.07 -1.87
CA ALA A 55 -6.11 2.65 -1.83
C ALA A 55 -5.66 2.04 -0.51
N ILE A 56 -4.50 2.44 -0.02
CA ILE A 56 -4.00 1.90 1.23
C ILE A 56 -4.84 2.38 2.40
N GLU A 57 -5.27 3.62 2.36
CA GLU A 57 -6.12 4.14 3.41
C GLU A 57 -7.45 3.43 3.43
N ALA A 58 -7.99 3.11 2.27
CA ALA A 58 -9.25 2.39 2.22
C ALA A 58 -9.12 1.03 2.88
N LEU A 59 -8.00 0.36 2.65
CA LEU A 59 -7.78 -0.93 3.27
C LEU A 59 -7.63 -0.77 4.78
N THR A 60 -6.87 0.21 5.20
CA THR A 60 -6.65 0.43 6.61
C THR A 60 -7.95 0.80 7.31
N GLU A 61 -8.74 1.61 6.67
CA GLU A 61 -9.99 1.98 7.26
C GLU A 61 -10.93 0.80 7.39
N ALA A 62 -10.93 -0.07 6.39
CA ALA A 62 -11.76 -1.24 6.46
C ALA A 62 -11.35 -2.13 7.61
N ASP A 63 -10.05 -2.20 7.88
CA ASP A 63 -9.58 -3.00 8.97
C ASP A 63 -9.85 -2.32 10.28
N ALA A 64 -9.63 -1.05 10.35
CA ALA A 64 -9.73 -0.35 11.58
C ALA A 64 -11.14 0.05 11.91
N VAL A 65 -12.01 0.09 10.97
CA VAL A 65 -13.31 0.48 11.18
C VAL A 65 -14.01 -0.46 11.99
N ILE A 66 -14.49 -0.08 13.08
CA ILE A 66 -15.30 -0.87 13.84
C ILE A 66 -16.65 -0.69 13.34
N PRO A 67 -17.29 -1.69 12.98
CA PRO A 67 -18.59 -1.61 12.47
C PRO A 67 -19.41 -0.87 13.45
N ASP A 68 -20.00 0.14 13.03
CA ASP A 68 -20.68 0.92 13.83
C ASP A 68 -21.82 0.31 14.34
N PRO A 69 -21.93 0.16 15.48
CA PRO A 69 -22.96 -0.55 15.98
C PRO A 69 -24.14 0.23 16.00
N GLU A 70 -24.27 1.24 15.69
CA GLU A 70 -25.23 1.90 15.73
C GLU A 70 -26.20 1.54 15.69
N PRO A 71 -26.78 1.74 16.20
CA PRO A 71 -27.91 1.44 16.65
C PRO A 71 -28.78 1.89 16.45
#